data_c0813ada96d3a4143ac4379545b33e68
#
_entry.id   c0813ada96d3a4143ac4379545b33e68
#
_cell.length_a   1.000
_cell.length_b   1.000
_cell.length_c   1.000
_cell.angle_alpha   90.00
_cell.angle_beta   90.00
_cell.angle_gamma   90.00
#
_symmetry.space_group_name_H-M   'P 1'
#
loop_
_entity.id
_entity.type
_entity.pdbx_description
1 polymer ?
#
loop_
_entity_poly.entity_id
_entity_poly.type
_entity_poly.pdbx_seq_one_letter_code
_entity_poly.pdbx_strand_id
1 'polypeptide(L)'
;MNKVDKKRLKRIKQEFSDGFRLFTLYDKGVVIFGSARTSPESKYYKQAYDLSFRLAKLGYPVLSGGGMGTMKAVNKGAYDAKGKSIGLNIKLPHEQFNNKYTTKSMTFNYFFIRKFFLTYLSRATVVFPGGWGTMDEAYEHLTLLQTKKIKQRPIIFVGADYYKDVFNWWEDVLVVKNKTIGEKDIQKYANLVNSNEEIIAILNNVGGKK
;
A
#
# COMPACT_ATOMS: atom_id res chain seq x y z
N MET A 1 -10.67 13.64 31.69
CA MET A 1 -9.66 12.85 30.97
C MET A 1 -8.48 12.57 31.90
N ASN A 2 -8.12 11.32 32.08
CA ASN A 2 -7.05 10.90 32.97
C ASN A 2 -5.63 11.21 32.42
N LYS A 3 -4.59 11.06 33.24
CA LYS A 3 -3.19 11.37 32.87
C LYS A 3 -2.68 10.51 31.71
N VAL A 4 -3.14 9.26 31.62
CA VAL A 4 -2.74 8.31 30.56
C VAL A 4 -3.29 8.77 29.22
N ASP A 5 -4.57 9.14 29.16
CA ASP A 5 -5.21 9.60 27.92
C ASP A 5 -4.64 10.93 27.44
N LYS A 6 -4.30 11.85 28.33
CA LYS A 6 -3.59 13.09 27.98
C LYS A 6 -2.25 12.79 27.29
N LYS A 7 -1.46 11.86 27.84
CA LYS A 7 -0.18 11.45 27.25
C LYS A 7 -0.36 10.78 25.88
N ARG A 8 -1.40 9.94 25.74
CA ARG A 8 -1.74 9.27 24.47
C ARG A 8 -2.12 10.29 23.39
N LEU A 9 -3.00 11.24 23.71
CA LEU A 9 -3.40 12.30 22.76
C LEU A 9 -2.23 13.18 22.34
N LYS A 10 -1.34 13.53 23.28
CA LYS A 10 -0.12 14.27 22.94
C LYS A 10 0.75 13.52 21.94
N ARG A 11 0.94 12.20 22.13
CA ARG A 11 1.69 11.35 21.19
C ARG A 11 1.02 11.26 19.82
N ILE A 12 -0.30 11.05 19.78
CA ILE A 12 -1.08 11.02 18.52
C ILE A 12 -0.89 12.32 17.74
N LYS A 13 -1.08 13.47 18.40
CA LYS A 13 -0.87 14.79 17.79
C LYS A 13 0.56 14.95 17.26
N GLN A 14 1.55 14.49 18.03
CA GLN A 14 2.95 14.57 17.62
C GLN A 14 3.23 13.73 16.38
N GLU A 15 2.75 12.48 16.32
CA GLU A 15 2.94 11.60 15.15
C GLU A 15 2.30 12.17 13.89
N PHE A 16 1.09 12.75 13.99
CA PHE A 16 0.48 13.46 12.85
C PHE A 16 1.33 14.66 12.41
N SER A 17 1.77 15.48 13.35
CA SER A 17 2.60 16.66 13.04
C SER A 17 3.92 16.27 12.38
N ASP A 18 4.59 15.23 12.90
CA ASP A 18 5.85 14.74 12.35
C ASP A 18 5.65 14.12 10.96
N GLY A 19 4.59 13.35 10.76
CA GLY A 19 4.25 12.78 9.49
C GLY A 19 3.95 13.83 8.42
N PHE A 20 3.16 14.84 8.72
CA PHE A 20 2.90 15.94 7.80
C PHE A 20 4.19 16.70 7.47
N ARG A 21 4.99 17.09 8.48
CA ARG A 21 6.27 17.77 8.26
C ARG A 21 7.23 16.95 7.38
N LEU A 22 7.26 15.62 7.59
CA LEU A 22 8.19 14.74 6.89
C LEU A 22 7.78 14.51 5.44
N PHE A 23 6.47 14.43 5.17
CA PHE A 23 5.94 13.97 3.88
C PHE A 23 5.29 15.07 3.04
N THR A 24 5.13 16.30 3.55
CA THR A 24 4.53 17.42 2.81
C THR A 24 5.28 17.74 1.49
N LEU A 25 6.58 17.48 1.46
CA LEU A 25 7.43 17.74 0.29
C LEU A 25 7.44 16.60 -0.74
N TYR A 26 6.68 15.52 -0.51
CA TYR A 26 6.63 14.40 -1.42
C TYR A 26 5.35 14.43 -2.25
N ASP A 27 5.50 14.27 -3.55
CA ASP A 27 4.39 13.97 -4.44
C ASP A 27 3.74 12.65 -4.03
N LYS A 28 2.46 12.50 -4.34
CA LYS A 28 1.76 11.23 -4.13
C LYS A 28 2.39 10.14 -4.98
N GLY A 29 2.72 9.02 -4.33
CA GLY A 29 3.41 7.89 -4.93
C GLY A 29 2.54 6.66 -5.11
N VAL A 30 3.16 5.56 -5.47
CA VAL A 30 2.54 4.24 -5.53
C VAL A 30 2.84 3.50 -4.23
N VAL A 31 1.78 3.14 -3.51
CA VAL A 31 1.87 2.32 -2.29
C VAL A 31 1.79 0.86 -2.69
N ILE A 32 2.72 0.05 -2.21
CA ILE A 32 2.79 -1.37 -2.51
C ILE A 32 2.73 -2.18 -1.21
N PHE A 33 1.70 -3.00 -1.09
CA PHE A 33 1.46 -3.94 0.00
C PHE A 33 1.79 -5.37 -0.38
N GLY A 34 2.10 -6.20 0.60
CA GLY A 34 2.37 -7.62 0.42
C GLY A 34 2.95 -8.24 1.69
N SER A 35 3.14 -9.56 1.67
CA SER A 35 3.57 -10.32 2.84
C SER A 35 4.99 -9.95 3.30
N ALA A 36 5.15 -9.80 4.62
CA ALA A 36 6.46 -9.71 5.26
C ALA A 36 7.27 -11.02 5.19
N ARG A 37 6.60 -12.13 4.84
CA ARG A 37 7.20 -13.49 4.79
C ARG A 37 7.58 -13.93 3.37
N THR A 38 7.39 -13.08 2.36
CA THR A 38 7.75 -13.42 0.97
C THR A 38 9.26 -13.66 0.87
N SER A 39 9.63 -14.88 0.43
CA SER A 39 11.04 -15.25 0.23
C SER A 39 11.66 -14.49 -0.95
N PRO A 40 12.95 -14.13 -0.89
CA PRO A 40 13.67 -13.53 -2.02
C PRO A 40 13.65 -14.35 -3.31
N GLU A 41 13.51 -15.66 -3.21
CA GLU A 41 13.45 -16.60 -4.36
C GLU A 41 12.08 -16.60 -5.04
N SER A 42 11.03 -16.14 -4.33
CA SER A 42 9.66 -16.09 -4.82
C SER A 42 9.53 -15.23 -6.07
N LYS A 43 8.72 -15.70 -7.03
CA LYS A 43 8.35 -14.90 -8.21
C LYS A 43 7.79 -13.53 -7.82
N TYR A 44 6.98 -13.45 -6.75
CA TYR A 44 6.37 -12.22 -6.29
C TYR A 44 7.37 -11.24 -5.65
N TYR A 45 8.44 -11.74 -5.02
CA TYR A 45 9.52 -10.87 -4.53
C TYR A 45 10.24 -10.21 -5.71
N LYS A 46 10.63 -11.02 -6.72
CA LYS A 46 11.31 -10.55 -7.93
C LYS A 46 10.44 -9.57 -8.71
N GLN A 47 9.16 -9.89 -8.85
CA GLN A 47 8.18 -9.02 -9.54
C GLN A 47 7.97 -7.69 -8.80
N ALA A 48 7.84 -7.70 -7.47
CA ALA A 48 7.72 -6.48 -6.66
C ALA A 48 8.97 -5.61 -6.71
N TYR A 49 10.16 -6.22 -6.74
CA TYR A 49 11.43 -5.53 -6.94
C TYR A 49 11.48 -4.84 -8.31
N ASP A 50 11.21 -5.59 -9.39
CA ASP A 50 11.23 -5.05 -10.76
C ASP A 50 10.21 -3.93 -10.94
N LEU A 51 8.96 -4.14 -10.47
CA LEU A 51 7.93 -3.11 -10.51
C LEU A 51 8.41 -1.80 -9.87
N SER A 52 8.92 -1.89 -8.66
CA SER A 52 9.32 -0.69 -7.91
C SER A 52 10.55 -0.02 -8.51
N PHE A 53 11.49 -0.79 -9.08
CA PHE A 53 12.61 -0.25 -9.84
C PHE A 53 12.12 0.56 -11.05
N ARG A 54 11.20 0.00 -11.83
CA ARG A 54 10.61 0.66 -13.02
C ARG A 54 9.79 1.89 -12.64
N LEU A 55 8.96 1.81 -11.59
CA LEU A 55 8.19 2.96 -11.10
C LEU A 55 9.08 4.11 -10.64
N ALA A 56 10.16 3.80 -9.94
CA ALA A 56 11.15 4.79 -9.51
C ALA A 56 11.88 5.45 -10.69
N LYS A 57 12.21 4.67 -11.73
CA LYS A 57 12.77 5.21 -13.00
C LYS A 57 11.79 6.12 -13.73
N LEU A 58 10.48 5.87 -13.61
CA LEU A 58 9.42 6.74 -14.13
C LEU A 58 9.16 7.97 -13.23
N GLY A 59 9.92 8.15 -12.15
CA GLY A 59 9.82 9.30 -11.25
C GLY A 59 8.78 9.16 -10.13
N TYR A 60 8.09 8.03 -10.03
CA TYR A 60 7.12 7.82 -8.95
C TYR A 60 7.84 7.59 -7.60
N PRO A 61 7.45 8.31 -6.53
CA PRO A 61 7.76 7.86 -5.18
C PRO A 61 7.13 6.48 -4.93
N VAL A 62 7.91 5.55 -4.38
CA VAL A 62 7.44 4.20 -4.05
C VAL A 62 7.37 4.05 -2.54
N LEU A 63 6.21 3.64 -2.03
CA LEU A 63 5.94 3.54 -0.61
C LEU A 63 5.64 2.09 -0.21
N SER A 64 6.11 1.70 0.96
CA SER A 64 5.77 0.42 1.59
C SER A 64 5.68 0.56 3.11
N GLY A 65 5.31 -0.54 3.77
CA GLY A 65 5.37 -0.63 5.24
C GLY A 65 6.78 -0.68 5.84
N GLY A 66 7.85 -0.64 5.02
CA GLY A 66 9.23 -0.57 5.48
C GLY A 66 9.82 -1.84 6.13
N GLY A 67 9.07 -2.94 6.19
CA GLY A 67 9.48 -4.22 6.77
C GLY A 67 10.22 -5.15 5.81
N MET A 68 10.13 -6.45 6.09
CA MET A 68 10.78 -7.52 5.32
C MET A 68 9.88 -8.04 4.17
N GLY A 69 10.29 -9.11 3.51
CA GLY A 69 9.54 -9.76 2.42
C GLY A 69 9.28 -8.82 1.24
N THR A 70 8.02 -8.76 0.80
CA THR A 70 7.59 -7.88 -0.30
C THR A 70 7.98 -6.42 -0.06
N MET A 71 7.84 -5.90 1.15
CA MET A 71 8.19 -4.52 1.49
C MET A 71 9.70 -4.24 1.27
N LYS A 72 10.56 -5.22 1.63
CA LYS A 72 12.00 -5.12 1.35
C LYS A 72 12.28 -5.15 -0.16
N ALA A 73 11.62 -6.02 -0.93
CA ALA A 73 11.75 -6.06 -2.37
C ALA A 73 11.40 -4.71 -3.00
N VAL A 74 10.26 -4.15 -2.60
CA VAL A 74 9.75 -2.85 -3.04
C VAL A 74 10.74 -1.73 -2.75
N ASN A 75 11.16 -1.59 -1.49
CA ASN A 75 12.10 -0.54 -1.12
C ASN A 75 13.46 -0.73 -1.82
N LYS A 76 13.94 -1.99 -1.93
CA LYS A 76 15.20 -2.28 -2.61
C LYS A 76 15.16 -1.89 -4.10
N GLY A 77 14.09 -2.23 -4.82
CA GLY A 77 13.95 -1.88 -6.23
C GLY A 77 13.97 -0.37 -6.44
N ALA A 78 13.20 0.40 -5.66
CA ALA A 78 13.19 1.86 -5.75
C ALA A 78 14.55 2.48 -5.35
N TYR A 79 15.21 1.94 -4.34
CA TYR A 79 16.53 2.38 -3.88
C TYR A 79 17.62 2.15 -4.93
N ASP A 80 17.67 0.95 -5.52
CA ASP A 80 18.63 0.58 -6.57
C ASP A 80 18.43 1.42 -7.85
N ALA A 81 17.19 1.84 -8.13
CA ALA A 81 16.87 2.78 -9.19
C ALA A 81 17.28 4.24 -8.88
N LYS A 82 17.84 4.52 -7.69
CA LYS A 82 18.16 5.86 -7.17
C LYS A 82 16.93 6.77 -7.06
N GLY A 83 15.74 6.17 -6.85
CA GLY A 83 14.47 6.88 -6.71
C GLY A 83 14.07 7.13 -5.26
N LYS A 84 12.88 7.72 -5.09
CA LYS A 84 12.28 7.99 -3.77
C LYS A 84 11.69 6.68 -3.20
N SER A 85 12.41 6.04 -2.26
CA SER A 85 11.99 4.82 -1.55
C SER A 85 11.55 5.18 -0.13
N ILE A 86 10.27 5.03 0.17
CA ILE A 86 9.67 5.51 1.42
C ILE A 86 9.15 4.33 2.25
N GLY A 87 9.57 4.27 3.51
CA GLY A 87 9.12 3.27 4.49
C GLY A 87 8.26 3.89 5.58
N LEU A 88 7.01 3.44 5.73
CA LEU A 88 6.14 3.81 6.83
C LEU A 88 6.02 2.63 7.80
N ASN A 89 6.90 2.61 8.79
CA ASN A 89 7.05 1.48 9.70
C ASN A 89 6.04 1.55 10.86
N ILE A 90 5.77 0.42 11.48
CA ILE A 90 4.97 0.31 12.71
C ILE A 90 5.80 -0.33 13.81
N LYS A 91 5.74 0.21 15.00
CA LYS A 91 6.37 -0.39 16.17
C LYS A 91 5.55 -1.58 16.64
N LEU A 92 6.13 -2.79 16.52
CA LEU A 92 5.53 -4.04 16.99
C LEU A 92 6.29 -4.58 18.22
N PRO A 93 5.61 -5.30 19.15
CA PRO A 93 6.24 -5.85 20.35
C PRO A 93 7.39 -6.84 20.06
N HIS A 94 7.29 -7.59 18.96
CA HIS A 94 8.20 -8.71 18.66
C HIS A 94 8.92 -8.60 17.31
N GLU A 95 8.65 -7.57 16.50
CA GLU A 95 9.28 -7.38 15.20
C GLU A 95 9.73 -5.93 15.03
N GLN A 96 11.04 -5.71 14.93
CA GLN A 96 11.63 -4.39 14.65
C GLN A 96 12.69 -4.49 13.55
N PHE A 97 12.31 -5.05 12.39
CA PHE A 97 13.22 -5.09 11.25
C PHE A 97 12.78 -4.09 10.19
N ASN A 98 13.27 -2.86 10.32
CA ASN A 98 13.20 -1.91 9.22
C ASN A 98 14.22 -2.32 8.17
N ASN A 99 13.81 -2.40 6.90
CA ASN A 99 14.78 -2.66 5.86
C ASN A 99 15.62 -1.40 5.59
N LYS A 100 16.87 -1.60 5.17
CA LYS A 100 17.85 -0.51 4.96
C LYS A 100 17.71 0.23 3.61
N TYR A 101 16.76 -0.17 2.79
CA TYR A 101 16.62 0.33 1.42
C TYR A 101 15.63 1.49 1.29
N THR A 102 15.40 2.23 2.36
CA THR A 102 14.56 3.42 2.35
C THR A 102 15.41 4.69 2.25
N THR A 103 15.03 5.60 1.37
CA THR A 103 15.62 6.95 1.30
C THR A 103 14.98 7.88 2.34
N LYS A 104 13.77 7.54 2.78
CA LYS A 104 13.04 8.22 3.85
C LYS A 104 12.17 7.23 4.60
N SER A 105 12.11 7.35 5.92
CA SER A 105 11.24 6.49 6.74
C SER A 105 10.74 7.19 7.97
N MET A 106 9.62 6.69 8.50
CA MET A 106 9.07 7.07 9.79
C MET A 106 8.47 5.84 10.46
N THR A 107 8.67 5.71 11.78
CA THR A 107 8.07 4.63 12.58
C THR A 107 6.94 5.19 13.44
N PHE A 108 5.76 4.62 13.29
CA PHE A 108 4.54 4.99 13.99
C PHE A 108 4.31 4.05 15.19
N ASN A 109 3.72 4.58 16.25
CA ASN A 109 3.24 3.77 17.38
C ASN A 109 1.79 3.30 17.18
N TYR A 110 1.02 3.99 16.31
CA TYR A 110 -0.39 3.71 16.09
C TYR A 110 -0.67 3.31 14.65
N PHE A 111 -1.34 2.16 14.47
CA PHE A 111 -1.73 1.67 13.15
C PHE A 111 -2.56 2.68 12.37
N PHE A 112 -3.57 3.29 12.99
CA PHE A 112 -4.48 4.21 12.31
C PHE A 112 -3.77 5.46 11.76
N ILE A 113 -2.72 5.95 12.43
CA ILE A 113 -1.93 7.09 11.94
C ILE A 113 -1.08 6.65 10.74
N ARG A 114 -0.42 5.49 10.84
CA ARG A 114 0.35 4.91 9.74
C ARG A 114 -0.54 4.70 8.51
N LYS A 115 -1.71 4.06 8.68
CA LYS A 115 -2.70 3.81 7.63
C LYS A 115 -3.17 5.10 6.98
N PHE A 116 -3.43 6.13 7.79
CA PHE A 116 -3.74 7.47 7.27
C PHE A 116 -2.66 7.97 6.31
N PHE A 117 -1.37 7.90 6.68
CA PHE A 117 -0.28 8.39 5.82
C PHE A 117 -0.06 7.49 4.60
N LEU A 118 -0.19 6.18 4.70
CA LEU A 118 -0.17 5.27 3.55
C LEU A 118 -1.25 5.65 2.52
N THR A 119 -2.45 5.94 2.99
CA THR A 119 -3.56 6.41 2.15
C THR A 119 -3.33 7.84 1.64
N TYR A 120 -2.94 8.77 2.52
CA TYR A 120 -2.75 10.18 2.19
C TYR A 120 -1.71 10.40 1.09
N LEU A 121 -0.61 9.65 1.14
CA LEU A 121 0.50 9.73 0.19
C LEU A 121 0.29 8.90 -1.08
N SER A 122 -0.77 8.11 -1.15
CA SER A 122 -1.03 7.21 -2.26
C SER A 122 -1.76 7.90 -3.40
N ARG A 123 -1.28 7.71 -4.64
CA ARG A 123 -2.01 7.95 -5.88
C ARG A 123 -2.53 6.67 -6.53
N ALA A 124 -1.95 5.55 -6.17
CA ALA A 124 -2.35 4.20 -6.56
C ALA A 124 -1.90 3.20 -5.51
N THR A 125 -2.57 2.07 -5.44
CA THR A 125 -2.27 0.99 -4.51
C THR A 125 -2.05 -0.30 -5.28
N VAL A 126 -0.93 -0.98 -5.04
CA VAL A 126 -0.63 -2.30 -5.58
C VAL A 126 -0.57 -3.31 -4.45
N VAL A 127 -1.25 -4.42 -4.60
CA VAL A 127 -1.44 -5.44 -3.55
C VAL A 127 -0.89 -6.77 -4.04
N PHE A 128 0.31 -7.11 -3.60
CA PHE A 128 0.91 -8.44 -3.82
C PHE A 128 0.33 -9.46 -2.84
N PRO A 129 0.48 -10.77 -3.09
CA PRO A 129 0.05 -11.81 -2.16
C PRO A 129 0.51 -11.57 -0.72
N GLY A 130 -0.44 -11.68 0.22
CA GLY A 130 -0.15 -11.41 1.62
C GLY A 130 -1.29 -11.80 2.57
N GLY A 131 -1.00 -11.82 3.86
CA GLY A 131 -1.95 -12.21 4.90
C GLY A 131 -2.82 -11.05 5.40
N TRP A 132 -3.27 -11.14 6.64
CA TRP A 132 -4.22 -10.23 7.28
C TRP A 132 -3.81 -8.76 7.18
N GLY A 133 -2.54 -8.42 7.45
CA GLY A 133 -2.08 -7.03 7.38
C GLY A 133 -2.11 -6.45 5.95
N THR A 134 -1.89 -7.28 4.92
CA THR A 134 -2.00 -6.87 3.52
C THR A 134 -3.46 -6.64 3.13
N MET A 135 -4.34 -7.54 3.53
CA MET A 135 -5.78 -7.44 3.25
C MET A 135 -6.43 -6.29 4.03
N ASP A 136 -6.05 -6.05 5.27
CA ASP A 136 -6.52 -4.92 6.07
C ASP A 136 -6.29 -3.58 5.36
N GLU A 137 -5.08 -3.35 4.83
CA GLU A 137 -4.77 -2.14 4.07
C GLU A 137 -5.54 -2.08 2.73
N ALA A 138 -5.68 -3.23 2.04
CA ALA A 138 -6.41 -3.29 0.77
C ALA A 138 -7.91 -2.99 0.97
N TYR A 139 -8.55 -3.60 1.97
CA TYR A 139 -9.96 -3.37 2.27
C TYR A 139 -10.24 -1.96 2.79
N GLU A 140 -9.33 -1.37 3.57
CA GLU A 140 -9.46 0.04 3.95
C GLU A 140 -9.50 0.94 2.72
N HIS A 141 -8.56 0.76 1.77
CA HIS A 141 -8.53 1.56 0.55
C HIS A 141 -9.79 1.36 -0.31
N LEU A 142 -10.28 0.11 -0.46
CA LEU A 142 -11.55 -0.19 -1.15
C LEU A 142 -12.73 0.52 -0.48
N THR A 143 -12.83 0.43 0.86
CA THR A 143 -13.89 1.09 1.64
C THR A 143 -13.85 2.61 1.48
N LEU A 144 -12.68 3.21 1.56
CA LEU A 144 -12.52 4.67 1.42
C LEU A 144 -12.86 5.15 -0.01
N LEU A 145 -12.58 4.35 -1.04
CA LEU A 145 -13.01 4.64 -2.42
C LEU A 145 -14.52 4.51 -2.58
N GLN A 146 -15.11 3.41 -2.13
CA GLN A 146 -16.55 3.15 -2.21
C GLN A 146 -17.34 4.26 -1.50
N THR A 147 -16.90 4.65 -0.32
CA THR A 147 -17.53 5.72 0.48
C THR A 147 -17.15 7.13 0.05
N LYS A 148 -16.34 7.27 -1.02
CA LYS A 148 -15.87 8.57 -1.56
C LYS A 148 -15.10 9.42 -0.54
N LYS A 149 -14.47 8.80 0.45
CA LYS A 149 -13.62 9.50 1.44
C LYS A 149 -12.25 9.86 0.89
N ILE A 150 -11.83 9.22 -0.20
CA ILE A 150 -10.62 9.55 -0.95
C ILE A 150 -10.95 9.71 -2.44
N LYS A 151 -10.09 10.45 -3.16
CA LYS A 151 -10.23 10.60 -4.61
C LYS A 151 -10.03 9.26 -5.31
N GLN A 152 -10.76 9.05 -6.42
CA GLN A 152 -10.64 7.86 -7.26
C GLN A 152 -9.17 7.61 -7.65
N ARG A 153 -8.75 6.38 -7.45
CA ARG A 153 -7.41 5.88 -7.79
C ARG A 153 -7.46 4.36 -7.98
N PRO A 154 -6.56 3.77 -8.76
CA PRO A 154 -6.56 2.32 -8.96
C PRO A 154 -6.08 1.58 -7.69
N ILE A 155 -6.76 0.47 -7.38
CA ILE A 155 -6.25 -0.59 -6.51
C ILE A 155 -6.01 -1.80 -7.40
N ILE A 156 -4.79 -2.33 -7.40
CA ILE A 156 -4.32 -3.34 -8.34
C ILE A 156 -3.83 -4.55 -7.56
N PHE A 157 -4.56 -5.65 -7.65
CA PHE A 157 -4.20 -6.93 -7.06
C PHE A 157 -3.34 -7.72 -8.05
N VAL A 158 -2.21 -8.24 -7.59
CA VAL A 158 -1.21 -8.91 -8.41
C VAL A 158 -1.22 -10.40 -8.13
N GLY A 159 -1.43 -11.19 -9.18
CA GLY A 159 -1.40 -12.65 -9.13
C GLY A 159 -2.79 -13.27 -9.08
N ALA A 160 -3.31 -13.62 -10.25
CA ALA A 160 -4.59 -14.31 -10.37
C ALA A 160 -4.56 -15.71 -9.69
N ASP A 161 -3.42 -16.38 -9.69
CA ASP A 161 -3.22 -17.64 -8.99
C ASP A 161 -3.41 -17.54 -7.46
N TYR A 162 -3.28 -16.33 -6.89
CA TYR A 162 -3.50 -16.08 -5.48
C TYR A 162 -4.88 -15.44 -5.20
N TYR A 163 -5.29 -14.48 -6.02
CA TYR A 163 -6.47 -13.66 -5.72
C TYR A 163 -7.76 -14.07 -6.42
N LYS A 164 -7.72 -14.98 -7.43
CA LYS A 164 -8.91 -15.39 -8.19
C LYS A 164 -10.06 -15.83 -7.29
N ASP A 165 -9.79 -16.66 -6.29
CA ASP A 165 -10.84 -17.17 -5.39
C ASP A 165 -11.42 -16.08 -4.48
N VAL A 166 -10.60 -15.09 -4.10
CA VAL A 166 -11.08 -13.90 -3.36
C VAL A 166 -12.03 -13.07 -4.23
N PHE A 167 -11.68 -12.85 -5.50
CA PHE A 167 -12.53 -12.12 -6.45
C PHE A 167 -13.81 -12.88 -6.74
N ASN A 168 -13.75 -14.19 -6.96
CA ASN A 168 -14.92 -15.03 -7.11
C ASN A 168 -15.82 -14.96 -5.89
N TRP A 169 -15.24 -15.01 -4.66
CA TRP A 169 -16.01 -14.88 -3.43
C TRP A 169 -16.67 -13.50 -3.29
N TRP A 170 -15.98 -12.41 -3.70
CA TRP A 170 -16.61 -11.09 -3.72
C TRP A 170 -17.81 -11.06 -4.66
N GLU A 171 -17.68 -11.60 -5.87
CA GLU A 171 -18.76 -11.65 -6.84
C GLU A 171 -19.93 -12.51 -6.34
N ASP A 172 -19.67 -13.76 -5.98
CA ASP A 172 -20.71 -14.72 -5.62
C ASP A 172 -21.39 -14.36 -4.30
N VAL A 173 -20.62 -13.95 -3.29
CA VAL A 173 -21.12 -13.78 -1.93
C VAL A 173 -21.52 -12.34 -1.64
N LEU A 174 -20.67 -11.37 -1.98
CA LEU A 174 -20.94 -9.98 -1.62
C LEU A 174 -21.86 -9.29 -2.62
N VAL A 175 -21.71 -9.56 -3.92
CA VAL A 175 -22.56 -8.96 -4.97
C VAL A 175 -23.85 -9.76 -5.14
N VAL A 176 -23.76 -11.01 -5.57
CA VAL A 176 -24.91 -11.78 -6.01
C VAL A 176 -25.79 -12.23 -4.84
N LYS A 177 -25.20 -12.95 -3.87
CA LYS A 177 -25.97 -13.60 -2.78
C LYS A 177 -26.48 -12.60 -1.76
N ASN A 178 -25.62 -11.73 -1.25
CA ASN A 178 -25.93 -10.88 -0.09
C ASN A 178 -26.14 -9.40 -0.45
N LYS A 179 -25.76 -8.96 -1.64
CA LYS A 179 -25.88 -7.55 -2.11
C LYS A 179 -25.31 -6.53 -1.13
N THR A 180 -24.17 -6.88 -0.50
CA THR A 180 -23.48 -6.03 0.48
C THR A 180 -22.57 -4.98 -0.17
N ILE A 181 -22.23 -5.18 -1.45
CA ILE A 181 -21.56 -4.20 -2.31
C ILE A 181 -22.32 -4.08 -3.64
N GLY A 182 -22.11 -2.99 -4.37
CA GLY A 182 -22.77 -2.75 -5.66
C GLY A 182 -22.26 -3.67 -6.78
N GLU A 183 -23.10 -4.00 -7.75
CA GLU A 183 -22.78 -4.88 -8.88
C GLU A 183 -21.53 -4.48 -9.67
N LYS A 184 -21.22 -3.18 -9.73
CA LYS A 184 -20.06 -2.64 -10.47
C LYS A 184 -18.88 -2.30 -9.56
N ASP A 185 -18.97 -2.51 -8.24
CA ASP A 185 -17.95 -2.03 -7.31
C ASP A 185 -16.61 -2.75 -7.51
N ILE A 186 -16.63 -4.06 -7.78
CA ILE A 186 -15.40 -4.82 -8.02
C ILE A 186 -14.68 -4.27 -9.24
N GLN A 187 -15.38 -4.18 -10.40
CA GLN A 187 -14.80 -3.70 -11.65
C GLN A 187 -14.35 -2.23 -11.58
N LYS A 188 -15.01 -1.44 -10.74
CA LYS A 188 -14.72 -0.01 -10.58
C LYS A 188 -13.53 0.27 -9.68
N TYR A 189 -13.32 -0.53 -8.65
CA TYR A 189 -12.35 -0.22 -7.61
C TYR A 189 -11.17 -1.19 -7.57
N ALA A 190 -11.32 -2.43 -8.05
CA ALA A 190 -10.31 -3.47 -7.98
C ALA A 190 -9.91 -3.97 -9.37
N ASN A 191 -8.62 -4.02 -9.63
CA ASN A 191 -8.06 -4.57 -10.87
C ASN A 191 -7.25 -5.82 -10.50
N LEU A 192 -7.47 -6.95 -11.18
CA LEU A 192 -6.68 -8.17 -11.01
C LEU A 192 -5.76 -8.32 -12.23
N VAL A 193 -4.46 -8.38 -11.99
CA VAL A 193 -3.42 -8.43 -13.03
C VAL A 193 -2.34 -9.46 -12.70
N ASN A 194 -1.54 -9.83 -13.70
CA ASN A 194 -0.44 -10.79 -13.52
C ASN A 194 0.95 -10.20 -13.79
N SER A 195 1.04 -9.12 -14.55
CA SER A 195 2.31 -8.56 -15.01
C SER A 195 2.54 -7.12 -14.56
N ASN A 196 3.81 -6.70 -14.56
CA ASN A 196 4.20 -5.32 -14.28
C ASN A 196 3.81 -4.38 -15.42
N GLU A 197 3.72 -4.89 -16.64
CA GLU A 197 3.26 -4.17 -17.83
C GLU A 197 1.80 -3.70 -17.66
N GLU A 198 0.92 -4.60 -17.21
CA GLU A 198 -0.49 -4.28 -16.94
C GLU A 198 -0.61 -3.21 -15.83
N ILE A 199 0.20 -3.33 -14.76
CA ILE A 199 0.22 -2.33 -13.67
C ILE A 199 0.61 -0.95 -14.22
N ILE A 200 1.70 -0.88 -14.98
CA ILE A 200 2.21 0.37 -15.54
C ILE A 200 1.20 0.97 -16.54
N ALA A 201 0.55 0.15 -17.37
CA ALA A 201 -0.50 0.61 -18.28
C ALA A 201 -1.68 1.25 -17.53
N ILE A 202 -2.15 0.64 -16.43
CA ILE A 202 -3.21 1.21 -15.58
C ILE A 202 -2.77 2.56 -14.99
N LEU A 203 -1.52 2.65 -14.48
CA LEU A 203 -0.99 3.87 -13.88
C LEU A 203 -0.87 5.02 -14.88
N ASN A 204 -0.46 4.73 -16.12
CA ASN A 204 -0.36 5.72 -17.20
C ASN A 204 -1.72 6.29 -17.58
N ASN A 205 -2.77 5.47 -17.60
CA ASN A 205 -4.14 5.90 -17.89
C ASN A 205 -4.70 6.85 -16.82
N VAL A 206 -4.26 6.72 -15.57
CA VAL A 206 -4.67 7.60 -14.47
C VAL A 206 -3.83 8.89 -14.40
N GLY A 207 -2.61 8.87 -14.96
CA GLY A 207 -1.71 10.03 -15.03
C GLY A 207 -2.02 11.02 -16.16
N GLY A 208 -2.86 10.68 -17.12
CA GLY A 208 -3.06 11.39 -18.39
C GLY A 208 -4.00 12.61 -18.38
N LYS A 209 -4.28 13.21 -17.21
CA LYS A 209 -4.92 14.54 -17.14
C LYS A 209 -4.11 15.43 -16.20
N LYS A 210 -3.06 16.04 -16.74
CA LYS A 210 -2.56 17.32 -16.25
C LYS A 210 -3.43 18.44 -16.79
#